data_51f6e253c7e89186c8dd585f0d121c66
#
_entry.id   51f6e253c7e89186c8dd585f0d121c66
#
_cell.length_a   1.000
_cell.length_b   1.000
_cell.length_c   1.000
_cell.angle_alpha   90.00
_cell.angle_beta   90.00
_cell.angle_gamma   90.00
#
_symmetry.space_group_name_H-M   'P 1'
#
loop_
_entity.id
_entity.type
_entity.pdbx_description
1 polymer ?
#
loop_
_entity_poly.entity_id
_entity_poly.type
_entity_poly.pdbx_seq_one_letter_code
_entity_poly.pdbx_strand_id
1 'polypeptide(L)'
;MTAFAPVWAVGLMTGTVLDGNVDIALIRTDGETVQAFGPWTLAPYPAGIRPLLQLALDAARAWAFEGPEPPVFAEAEAALTRAQSAAVQAFLASAPAATLGITPSVIGFHGQTVLHRAPTAGQHGATRQLGDGALMASLLGIPVVHDFRSADVRAGGQGAPLSACYHAALLRGAAPGTAVLNLGGVGNLTWMGPDGAGPGGMGPGRAGPGRAGPEQVSPDTALIAFDTGPANAPVNDWVEQHTGGAMDRDGALASAGRVDEARLARLLRHPYFTAPPPKSLDRFGFTAAMADGLSLQDGAATLTAFAAAAVGRALDVLPHRPARLAVCGGGRRNPALMDALRCRTGAEILPAEDLGWRGDAIEAECFAFLAVRTLRGLPISFPGTTGVPAAVVGGVLNTPNPAARPKEGFAN
;
A
#
# COMPACT_ATOMS: atom_id res chain seq x y z
N MET A 1 -15.12 27.69 9.24
CA MET A 1 -14.50 27.07 8.05
C MET A 1 -15.59 26.29 7.34
N THR A 2 -15.89 26.57 6.08
CA THR A 2 -16.81 25.76 5.28
C THR A 2 -16.19 24.39 5.11
N ALA A 3 -16.95 23.33 5.41
CA ALA A 3 -16.50 21.94 5.23
C ALA A 3 -16.10 21.72 3.74
N PHE A 4 -14.98 21.08 3.50
CA PHE A 4 -14.57 20.73 2.14
C PHE A 4 -15.57 19.71 1.57
N ALA A 5 -16.21 20.06 0.45
CA ALA A 5 -17.15 19.17 -0.17
C ALA A 5 -16.43 17.94 -0.75
N PRO A 6 -16.93 16.72 -0.54
CA PRO A 6 -16.35 15.52 -1.10
C PRO A 6 -16.31 15.55 -2.62
N VAL A 7 -15.17 15.17 -3.17
CA VAL A 7 -14.91 15.13 -4.61
C VAL A 7 -14.64 13.71 -5.09
N TRP A 8 -14.87 13.46 -6.37
CA TRP A 8 -14.44 12.23 -7.00
C TRP A 8 -12.95 12.32 -7.35
N ALA A 9 -12.21 11.30 -7.00
CA ALA A 9 -10.78 11.18 -7.27
C ALA A 9 -10.46 9.81 -7.84
N VAL A 10 -9.56 9.78 -8.82
CA VAL A 10 -8.99 8.53 -9.37
C VAL A 10 -7.66 8.28 -8.67
N GLY A 11 -7.40 7.05 -8.33
CA GLY A 11 -6.11 6.60 -7.85
C GLY A 11 -5.52 5.53 -8.74
N LEU A 12 -4.21 5.57 -8.87
CA LEU A 12 -3.40 4.63 -9.64
C LEU A 12 -2.37 3.99 -8.72
N MET A 13 -2.26 2.67 -8.80
CA MET A 13 -1.23 1.92 -8.11
C MET A 13 -0.58 0.90 -9.04
N THR A 14 0.73 0.76 -8.91
CA THR A 14 1.49 -0.33 -9.50
C THR A 14 2.30 -0.99 -8.41
N GLY A 15 2.19 -2.29 -8.30
CA GLY A 15 2.97 -3.08 -7.34
C GLY A 15 4.47 -3.03 -7.64
N THR A 16 5.27 -3.40 -6.65
CA THR A 16 6.73 -3.60 -6.83
C THR A 16 7.04 -4.84 -7.67
N VAL A 17 6.10 -5.76 -7.77
CA VAL A 17 6.16 -6.90 -8.70
C VAL A 17 5.61 -6.42 -10.03
N LEU A 18 6.44 -6.47 -11.09
CA LEU A 18 6.03 -6.08 -12.44
C LEU A 18 5.09 -7.13 -13.04
N ASP A 19 3.85 -7.19 -12.55
CA ASP A 19 2.82 -8.11 -13.06
C ASP A 19 2.27 -7.68 -14.42
N GLY A 20 2.64 -6.50 -14.88
CA GLY A 20 2.23 -5.96 -16.19
C GLY A 20 0.91 -5.21 -16.17
N ASN A 21 0.42 -4.81 -15.01
CA ASN A 21 -0.85 -4.12 -14.86
C ASN A 21 -0.73 -2.83 -14.04
N VAL A 22 -1.75 -1.99 -14.14
CA VAL A 22 -2.01 -0.87 -13.24
C VAL A 22 -3.39 -1.00 -12.64
N ASP A 23 -3.49 -0.87 -11.32
CA ASP A 23 -4.75 -0.75 -10.61
C ASP A 23 -5.26 0.69 -10.72
N ILE A 24 -6.52 0.83 -11.13
CA ILE A 24 -7.21 2.12 -11.25
C ILE A 24 -8.50 2.05 -10.47
N ALA A 25 -8.72 2.99 -9.56
CA ALA A 25 -9.94 3.04 -8.77
C ALA A 25 -10.49 4.46 -8.65
N LEU A 26 -11.81 4.57 -8.59
CA LEU A 26 -12.53 5.81 -8.37
C LEU A 26 -13.20 5.78 -7.00
N ILE A 27 -13.00 6.82 -6.19
CA ILE A 27 -13.69 7.03 -4.92
C ILE A 27 -14.20 8.46 -4.79
N ARG A 28 -15.24 8.65 -4.00
CA ARG A 28 -15.69 9.96 -3.56
C ARG A 28 -15.27 10.19 -2.12
N THR A 29 -14.48 11.23 -1.89
CA THR A 29 -13.89 11.49 -0.58
C THR A 29 -13.66 12.97 -0.35
N ASP A 30 -13.65 13.36 0.92
CA ASP A 30 -13.18 14.65 1.39
C ASP A 30 -11.75 14.61 1.93
N GLY A 31 -11.04 13.47 1.81
CA GLY A 31 -9.70 13.22 2.37
C GLY A 31 -9.69 12.87 3.85
N GLU A 32 -10.85 12.73 4.50
CA GLU A 32 -11.00 12.26 5.87
C GLU A 32 -11.95 11.06 5.96
N THR A 33 -12.96 11.04 5.10
CA THR A 33 -13.94 9.96 4.99
C THR A 33 -14.10 9.50 3.54
N VAL A 34 -14.47 8.24 3.35
CA VAL A 34 -14.87 7.69 2.05
C VAL A 34 -16.39 7.70 1.99
N GLN A 35 -16.98 8.46 1.07
CA GLN A 35 -18.42 8.60 0.96
C GLN A 35 -19.04 7.68 -0.08
N ALA A 36 -18.29 7.33 -1.12
CA ALA A 36 -18.72 6.37 -2.12
C ALA A 36 -17.54 5.71 -2.82
N PHE A 37 -17.74 4.46 -3.17
CA PHE A 37 -16.87 3.70 -4.03
C PHE A 37 -17.42 3.73 -5.46
N GLY A 38 -16.63 4.19 -6.42
CA GLY A 38 -16.92 4.13 -7.84
C GLY A 38 -16.37 2.84 -8.48
N PRO A 39 -16.37 2.72 -9.80
CA PRO A 39 -15.73 1.59 -10.47
C PRO A 39 -14.22 1.50 -10.21
N TRP A 40 -13.69 0.32 -10.45
CA TRP A 40 -12.27 0.04 -10.45
C TRP A 40 -11.93 -0.98 -11.54
N THR A 41 -10.66 -1.04 -11.94
CA THR A 41 -10.17 -1.99 -12.94
C THR A 41 -8.70 -2.28 -12.74
N LEU A 42 -8.28 -3.45 -13.18
CA LEU A 42 -6.90 -3.82 -13.41
C LEU A 42 -6.63 -3.70 -14.91
N ALA A 43 -5.84 -2.71 -15.33
CA ALA A 43 -5.57 -2.42 -16.72
C ALA A 43 -4.19 -2.95 -17.14
N PRO A 44 -4.08 -3.79 -18.17
CA PRO A 44 -2.79 -4.30 -18.63
C PRO A 44 -1.96 -3.21 -19.31
N TYR A 45 -0.65 -3.27 -19.13
CA TYR A 45 0.28 -2.44 -19.86
C TYR A 45 0.41 -2.87 -21.34
N PRO A 46 0.64 -1.93 -22.25
CA PRO A 46 1.09 -2.25 -23.59
C PRO A 46 2.36 -3.09 -23.59
N ALA A 47 2.51 -3.94 -24.63
CA ALA A 47 3.74 -4.69 -24.84
C ALA A 47 4.95 -3.70 -24.89
N GLY A 48 6.06 -4.07 -24.27
CA GLY A 48 7.26 -3.22 -24.21
C GLY A 48 7.40 -2.39 -22.93
N ILE A 49 6.33 -2.03 -22.22
CA ILE A 49 6.45 -1.29 -20.94
C ILE A 49 7.15 -2.14 -19.89
N ARG A 50 6.75 -3.39 -19.70
CA ARG A 50 7.35 -4.28 -18.70
C ARG A 50 8.86 -4.49 -18.89
N PRO A 51 9.39 -4.79 -20.09
CA PRO A 51 10.83 -4.89 -20.31
C PRO A 51 11.58 -3.59 -19.99
N LEU A 52 11.01 -2.43 -20.37
CA LEU A 52 11.61 -1.13 -20.10
C LEU A 52 11.66 -0.83 -18.59
N LEU A 53 10.60 -1.14 -17.85
CA LEU A 53 10.59 -1.02 -16.40
C LEU A 53 11.59 -1.97 -15.74
N GLN A 54 11.77 -3.18 -16.28
CA GLN A 54 12.79 -4.12 -15.78
C GLN A 54 14.21 -3.55 -15.95
N LEU A 55 14.51 -2.96 -17.11
CA LEU A 55 15.80 -2.26 -17.35
C LEU A 55 15.99 -1.11 -16.36
N ALA A 56 14.93 -0.34 -16.09
CA ALA A 56 14.99 0.75 -15.11
C ALA A 56 15.23 0.23 -13.68
N LEU A 57 14.61 -0.88 -13.27
CA LEU A 57 14.84 -1.51 -11.97
C LEU A 57 16.29 -2.02 -11.83
N ASP A 58 16.83 -2.65 -12.86
CA ASP A 58 18.22 -3.16 -12.84
C ASP A 58 19.21 -1.98 -12.80
N ALA A 59 18.96 -0.92 -13.58
CA ALA A 59 19.74 0.32 -13.51
C ALA A 59 19.65 1.01 -12.15
N ALA A 60 18.48 1.00 -11.51
CA ALA A 60 18.27 1.58 -10.19
C ALA A 60 19.09 0.86 -9.10
N ARG A 61 19.14 -0.48 -9.15
CA ARG A 61 19.96 -1.26 -8.22
C ARG A 61 21.44 -0.94 -8.36
N ALA A 62 21.92 -0.77 -9.61
CA ALA A 62 23.31 -0.39 -9.88
C ALA A 62 23.62 1.05 -9.47
N TRP A 63 22.65 1.96 -9.64
CA TRP A 63 22.76 3.36 -9.27
C TRP A 63 22.82 3.59 -7.75
N ALA A 64 22.06 2.83 -6.97
CA ALA A 64 22.03 2.87 -5.49
C ALA A 64 21.92 4.28 -4.87
N PHE A 65 21.32 5.24 -5.57
CA PHE A 65 21.30 6.69 -5.27
C PHE A 65 22.68 7.37 -5.31
N GLU A 66 23.63 6.86 -6.09
CA GLU A 66 24.96 7.42 -6.23
C GLU A 66 25.17 8.04 -7.62
N GLY A 67 25.57 9.32 -7.64
CA GLY A 67 25.78 10.04 -8.90
C GLY A 67 24.49 10.42 -9.63
N PRO A 68 24.57 10.72 -10.97
CA PRO A 68 23.42 11.14 -11.77
C PRO A 68 22.44 9.97 -11.98
N GLU A 69 21.15 10.31 -12.15
CA GLU A 69 20.13 9.30 -12.48
C GLU A 69 20.47 8.59 -13.80
N PRO A 70 20.25 7.26 -13.88
CA PRO A 70 20.41 6.50 -15.11
C PRO A 70 19.54 7.08 -16.25
N PRO A 71 20.07 7.24 -17.49
CA PRO A 71 19.31 7.79 -18.61
C PRO A 71 18.02 7.05 -18.94
N VAL A 72 17.97 5.73 -18.70
CA VAL A 72 16.77 4.90 -18.91
C VAL A 72 15.58 5.35 -18.06
N PHE A 73 15.81 6.07 -16.96
CA PHE A 73 14.71 6.55 -16.10
C PHE A 73 13.82 7.54 -16.84
N ALA A 74 14.38 8.48 -17.58
CA ALA A 74 13.60 9.46 -18.33
C ALA A 74 12.72 8.79 -19.41
N GLU A 75 13.25 7.80 -20.11
CA GLU A 75 12.52 7.04 -21.12
C GLU A 75 11.41 6.20 -20.48
N ALA A 76 11.73 5.44 -19.43
CA ALA A 76 10.79 4.58 -18.72
C ALA A 76 9.67 5.40 -18.04
N GLU A 77 10.00 6.55 -17.44
CA GLU A 77 9.05 7.46 -16.82
C GLU A 77 8.05 8.04 -17.83
N ALA A 78 8.55 8.52 -18.97
CA ALA A 78 7.68 9.04 -20.03
C ALA A 78 6.78 7.96 -20.64
N ALA A 79 7.32 6.76 -20.90
CA ALA A 79 6.58 5.63 -21.46
C ALA A 79 5.50 5.14 -20.47
N LEU A 80 5.85 4.94 -19.22
CA LEU A 80 4.93 4.55 -18.15
C LEU A 80 3.80 5.57 -17.98
N THR A 81 4.15 6.86 -17.91
CA THR A 81 3.16 7.94 -17.72
C THR A 81 2.16 7.98 -18.85
N ARG A 82 2.60 7.83 -20.11
CA ARG A 82 1.70 7.77 -21.28
C ARG A 82 0.81 6.54 -21.24
N ALA A 83 1.36 5.36 -20.91
CA ALA A 83 0.59 4.14 -20.82
C ALA A 83 -0.50 4.22 -19.73
N GLN A 84 -0.15 4.73 -18.55
CA GLN A 84 -1.12 4.91 -17.45
C GLN A 84 -2.14 6.01 -17.76
N SER A 85 -1.75 7.09 -18.44
CA SER A 85 -2.70 8.11 -18.91
C SER A 85 -3.73 7.53 -19.87
N ALA A 86 -3.28 6.72 -20.86
CA ALA A 86 -4.19 6.03 -21.77
C ALA A 86 -5.14 5.05 -21.04
N ALA A 87 -4.63 4.32 -20.04
CA ALA A 87 -5.44 3.44 -19.22
C ALA A 87 -6.52 4.21 -18.41
N VAL A 88 -6.19 5.38 -17.85
CA VAL A 88 -7.16 6.26 -17.17
C VAL A 88 -8.21 6.76 -18.14
N GLN A 89 -7.82 7.20 -19.35
CA GLN A 89 -8.79 7.64 -20.37
C GLN A 89 -9.78 6.52 -20.72
N ALA A 90 -9.26 5.31 -20.99
CA ALA A 90 -10.09 4.14 -21.29
C ALA A 90 -11.01 3.78 -20.10
N PHE A 91 -10.49 3.84 -18.88
CA PHE A 91 -11.28 3.59 -17.66
C PHE A 91 -12.43 4.59 -17.51
N LEU A 92 -12.17 5.89 -17.66
CA LEU A 92 -13.19 6.94 -17.53
C LEU A 92 -14.22 6.88 -18.66
N ALA A 93 -13.84 6.42 -19.85
CA ALA A 93 -14.73 6.17 -20.98
C ALA A 93 -15.50 4.84 -20.89
N SER A 94 -15.13 3.95 -19.97
CA SER A 94 -15.82 2.66 -19.78
C SER A 94 -17.25 2.84 -19.31
N ALA A 95 -18.16 1.93 -19.70
CA ALA A 95 -19.58 2.03 -19.35
C ALA A 95 -19.84 2.21 -17.84
N PRO A 96 -19.15 1.49 -16.90
CA PRO A 96 -19.35 1.72 -15.47
C PRO A 96 -19.00 3.13 -15.00
N ALA A 97 -17.94 3.75 -15.53
CA ALA A 97 -17.53 5.10 -15.13
C ALA A 97 -18.35 6.18 -15.87
N ALA A 98 -18.57 6.01 -17.17
CA ALA A 98 -19.34 6.95 -18.00
C ALA A 98 -20.80 7.09 -17.54
N THR A 99 -21.43 5.99 -17.10
CA THR A 99 -22.81 5.99 -16.60
C THR A 99 -22.98 6.88 -15.36
N LEU A 100 -21.93 7.09 -14.57
CA LEU A 100 -21.95 7.97 -13.41
C LEU A 100 -21.88 9.45 -13.79
N GLY A 101 -21.53 9.80 -15.04
CA GLY A 101 -21.38 11.18 -15.48
C GLY A 101 -20.35 11.99 -14.69
N ILE A 102 -19.32 11.32 -14.17
CA ILE A 102 -18.36 11.91 -13.21
C ILE A 102 -17.14 12.44 -13.94
N THR A 103 -16.77 13.68 -13.62
CA THR A 103 -15.45 14.22 -13.90
C THR A 103 -14.63 14.21 -12.61
N PRO A 104 -13.52 13.45 -12.51
CA PRO A 104 -12.66 13.46 -11.34
C PRO A 104 -12.03 14.84 -11.13
N SER A 105 -11.95 15.29 -9.89
CA SER A 105 -11.31 16.56 -9.51
C SER A 105 -9.79 16.44 -9.43
N VAL A 106 -9.28 15.23 -9.22
CA VAL A 106 -7.85 14.95 -9.06
C VAL A 106 -7.54 13.48 -9.35
N ILE A 107 -6.31 13.25 -9.78
CA ILE A 107 -5.73 11.91 -9.93
C ILE A 107 -4.59 11.77 -8.93
N GLY A 108 -4.58 10.68 -8.16
CA GLY A 108 -3.44 10.25 -7.35
C GLY A 108 -2.58 9.25 -8.12
N PHE A 109 -1.39 9.68 -8.51
CA PHE A 109 -0.48 8.92 -9.36
C PHE A 109 0.71 8.42 -8.55
N HIS A 110 0.69 7.14 -8.13
CA HIS A 110 1.80 6.53 -7.39
C HIS A 110 3.08 6.45 -8.23
N GLY A 111 2.95 6.16 -9.53
CA GLY A 111 4.08 5.81 -10.38
C GLY A 111 4.66 4.43 -10.04
N GLN A 112 5.83 4.10 -10.61
CA GLN A 112 6.56 2.85 -10.34
C GLN A 112 7.74 3.10 -9.43
N THR A 113 7.74 2.52 -8.24
CA THR A 113 8.92 2.53 -7.37
C THR A 113 10.03 1.71 -8.00
N VAL A 114 11.15 2.34 -8.32
CA VAL A 114 12.34 1.67 -8.86
C VAL A 114 13.42 1.45 -7.82
N LEU A 115 13.50 2.34 -6.81
CA LEU A 115 14.42 2.17 -5.70
C LEU A 115 13.88 2.86 -4.46
N HIS A 116 14.04 2.21 -3.32
CA HIS A 116 13.65 2.75 -2.02
C HIS A 116 14.63 2.27 -0.96
N ARG A 117 15.08 3.21 -0.13
CA ARG A 117 15.94 2.96 1.01
C ARG A 117 15.40 3.72 2.20
N ALA A 118 14.94 3.01 3.22
CA ALA A 118 14.58 3.62 4.50
C ALA A 118 15.80 4.25 5.19
N PRO A 119 15.62 5.30 6.01
CA PRO A 119 16.72 5.88 6.78
C PRO A 119 17.24 4.87 7.81
N THR A 120 18.55 4.91 8.04
CA THR A 120 19.23 4.15 9.12
C THR A 120 20.14 5.08 9.91
N ALA A 121 20.72 4.60 11.02
CA ALA A 121 21.70 5.37 11.76
C ALA A 121 22.90 5.71 10.86
N GLY A 122 23.06 6.99 10.56
CA GLY A 122 24.16 7.51 9.72
C GLY A 122 23.88 7.51 8.20
N GLN A 123 22.71 7.07 7.74
CA GLN A 123 22.35 7.12 6.32
C GLN A 123 20.93 7.67 6.13
N HIS A 124 20.81 8.77 5.39
CA HIS A 124 19.52 9.32 5.00
C HIS A 124 18.73 8.35 4.13
N GLY A 125 17.41 8.32 4.31
CA GLY A 125 16.51 7.63 3.41
C GLY A 125 16.55 8.25 2.01
N ALA A 126 16.20 7.44 1.00
CA ALA A 126 16.04 7.90 -0.37
C ALA A 126 14.97 7.05 -1.08
N THR A 127 14.26 7.67 -2.02
CA THR A 127 13.20 6.97 -2.75
C THR A 127 13.08 7.53 -4.16
N ARG A 128 12.80 6.67 -5.13
CA ARG A 128 12.53 7.08 -6.52
C ARG A 128 11.35 6.30 -7.07
N GLN A 129 10.31 7.02 -7.42
CA GLN A 129 9.17 6.56 -8.19
C GLN A 129 9.24 7.20 -9.57
N LEU A 130 9.16 6.39 -10.64
CA LEU A 130 8.99 6.88 -12.00
C LEU A 130 7.53 7.27 -12.19
N GLY A 131 7.29 8.51 -12.61
CA GLY A 131 5.96 9.05 -12.84
C GLY A 131 5.98 10.56 -12.99
N ASP A 132 5.75 11.05 -14.23
CA ASP A 132 5.67 12.48 -14.54
C ASP A 132 4.24 12.99 -14.38
N GLY A 133 3.97 13.59 -13.22
CA GLY A 133 2.63 14.14 -12.91
C GLY A 133 2.26 15.33 -13.79
N ALA A 134 3.22 16.11 -14.27
CA ALA A 134 2.97 17.24 -15.15
C ALA A 134 2.56 16.77 -16.56
N LEU A 135 3.24 15.76 -17.08
CA LEU A 135 2.88 15.11 -18.34
C LEU A 135 1.48 14.48 -18.24
N MET A 136 1.18 13.72 -17.18
CA MET A 136 -0.14 13.12 -17.01
C MET A 136 -1.24 14.19 -16.91
N ALA A 137 -1.03 15.26 -16.13
CA ALA A 137 -1.98 16.36 -16.02
C ALA A 137 -2.24 17.03 -17.39
N SER A 138 -1.20 17.25 -18.18
CA SER A 138 -1.32 17.78 -19.56
C SER A 138 -2.12 16.85 -20.47
N LEU A 139 -1.86 15.54 -20.43
CA LEU A 139 -2.52 14.54 -21.29
C LEU A 139 -4.01 14.37 -20.96
N LEU A 140 -4.36 14.42 -19.65
CA LEU A 140 -5.71 14.14 -19.19
C LEU A 140 -6.57 15.37 -18.97
N GLY A 141 -5.97 16.57 -18.85
CA GLY A 141 -6.70 17.78 -18.50
C GLY A 141 -7.24 17.78 -17.07
N ILE A 142 -6.71 16.93 -16.20
CA ILE A 142 -7.13 16.74 -14.80
C ILE A 142 -5.91 17.01 -13.89
N PRO A 143 -6.07 17.72 -12.75
CA PRO A 143 -5.00 17.85 -11.76
C PRO A 143 -4.48 16.49 -11.29
N VAL A 144 -3.15 16.38 -11.15
CA VAL A 144 -2.47 15.15 -10.74
C VAL A 144 -1.61 15.41 -9.51
N VAL A 145 -1.76 14.59 -8.49
CA VAL A 145 -0.84 14.51 -7.36
C VAL A 145 0.02 13.27 -7.53
N HIS A 146 1.32 13.45 -7.48
CA HIS A 146 2.33 12.38 -7.55
C HIS A 146 3.43 12.57 -6.50
N ASP A 147 4.46 11.74 -6.49
CA ASP A 147 5.58 11.80 -5.55
C ASP A 147 5.14 11.88 -4.07
N PHE A 148 4.34 10.94 -3.65
CA PHE A 148 3.80 10.92 -2.28
C PHE A 148 4.85 10.62 -1.20
N ARG A 149 5.99 9.98 -1.56
CA ARG A 149 6.94 9.43 -0.59
C ARG A 149 8.09 10.36 -0.25
N SER A 150 8.54 11.20 -1.19
CA SER A 150 9.76 12.00 -1.01
C SER A 150 9.70 13.01 0.13
N ALA A 151 8.52 13.60 0.40
CA ALA A 151 8.35 14.53 1.52
C ALA A 151 8.55 13.83 2.87
N ASP A 152 7.98 12.64 3.04
CA ASP A 152 8.13 11.80 4.22
C ASP A 152 9.60 11.40 4.45
N VAL A 153 10.26 10.89 3.40
CA VAL A 153 11.67 10.46 3.47
C VAL A 153 12.59 11.63 3.79
N ARG A 154 12.36 12.82 3.19
CA ARG A 154 13.12 14.03 3.54
C ARG A 154 12.91 14.49 4.99
N ALA A 155 11.73 14.23 5.55
CA ALA A 155 11.44 14.52 6.96
C ALA A 155 12.02 13.46 7.93
N GLY A 156 12.72 12.44 7.41
CA GLY A 156 13.32 11.38 8.21
C GLY A 156 12.44 10.16 8.40
N GLY A 157 11.28 10.11 7.73
CA GLY A 157 10.38 8.97 7.74
C GLY A 157 10.85 7.84 6.82
N GLN A 158 10.23 6.67 7.00
CA GLN A 158 10.55 5.47 6.22
C GLN A 158 9.93 5.47 4.80
N GLY A 159 9.08 6.44 4.44
CA GLY A 159 8.43 6.52 3.13
C GLY A 159 7.31 5.50 2.90
N ALA A 160 7.11 4.60 3.83
CA ALA A 160 6.09 3.55 3.83
C ALA A 160 5.77 3.09 5.26
N PRO A 161 4.55 2.55 5.55
CA PRO A 161 3.38 2.51 4.67
C PRO A 161 2.62 3.84 4.67
N LEU A 162 2.19 4.31 3.49
CA LEU A 162 1.33 5.50 3.34
C LEU A 162 -0.17 5.17 3.37
N SER A 163 -0.53 3.90 3.23
CA SER A 163 -1.92 3.43 3.25
C SER A 163 -2.63 3.62 4.60
N ALA A 164 -1.88 3.88 5.66
CA ALA A 164 -2.41 4.02 7.01
C ALA A 164 -3.52 5.06 7.13
N CYS A 165 -3.41 6.21 6.45
CA CYS A 165 -4.45 7.24 6.46
C CYS A 165 -5.76 6.76 5.85
N TYR A 166 -5.68 6.04 4.74
CA TYR A 166 -6.82 5.48 4.06
C TYR A 166 -7.44 4.34 4.87
N HIS A 167 -6.62 3.45 5.41
CA HIS A 167 -7.08 2.41 6.32
C HIS A 167 -7.78 2.99 7.54
N ALA A 168 -7.28 4.08 8.12
CA ALA A 168 -7.94 4.77 9.23
C ALA A 168 -9.32 5.31 8.84
N ALA A 169 -9.48 5.83 7.61
CA ALA A 169 -10.78 6.27 7.11
C ALA A 169 -11.78 5.11 6.98
N LEU A 170 -11.32 3.95 6.51
CA LEU A 170 -12.14 2.73 6.42
C LEU A 170 -12.49 2.19 7.82
N LEU A 171 -11.53 2.17 8.74
CA LEU A 171 -11.71 1.66 10.11
C LEU A 171 -12.73 2.46 10.93
N ARG A 172 -12.94 3.75 10.63
CA ARG A 172 -14.00 4.55 11.29
C ARG A 172 -15.41 4.00 11.08
N GLY A 173 -15.64 3.29 9.97
CA GLY A 173 -16.90 2.61 9.68
C GLY A 173 -16.96 1.15 10.13
N ALA A 174 -15.85 0.60 10.61
CA ALA A 174 -15.75 -0.80 11.03
C ALA A 174 -16.07 -0.96 12.53
N ALA A 175 -16.33 -2.19 12.93
CA ALA A 175 -16.54 -2.51 14.33
C ALA A 175 -15.27 -2.22 15.18
N PRO A 176 -15.41 -1.69 16.41
CA PRO A 176 -14.28 -1.42 17.30
C PRO A 176 -13.37 -2.65 17.48
N GLY A 177 -12.06 -2.41 17.59
CA GLY A 177 -11.07 -3.48 17.71
C GLY A 177 -10.73 -4.19 16.41
N THR A 178 -11.10 -3.61 15.25
CA THR A 178 -10.66 -4.08 13.94
C THR A 178 -9.35 -3.39 13.54
N ALA A 179 -8.42 -4.15 12.96
CA ALA A 179 -7.22 -3.63 12.28
C ALA A 179 -7.20 -4.08 10.83
N VAL A 180 -6.46 -3.38 9.97
CA VAL A 180 -6.28 -3.77 8.56
C VAL A 180 -4.96 -4.50 8.41
N LEU A 181 -5.00 -5.66 7.76
CA LEU A 181 -3.83 -6.44 7.38
C LEU A 181 -3.77 -6.54 5.86
N ASN A 182 -2.79 -5.90 5.24
CA ASN A 182 -2.51 -6.06 3.81
C ASN A 182 -1.47 -7.15 3.59
N LEU A 183 -1.80 -8.18 2.80
CA LEU A 183 -0.93 -9.31 2.47
C LEU A 183 -0.49 -9.22 1.01
N GLY A 184 0.55 -8.42 0.77
CA GLY A 184 1.31 -8.37 -0.47
C GLY A 184 2.47 -9.37 -0.47
N GLY A 185 3.61 -9.02 -1.06
CA GLY A 185 4.86 -9.77 -0.90
C GLY A 185 5.37 -9.72 0.54
N VAL A 186 5.24 -8.57 1.18
CA VAL A 186 5.41 -8.28 2.60
C VAL A 186 4.03 -8.02 3.19
N GLY A 187 3.80 -8.43 4.43
CA GLY A 187 2.58 -8.12 5.16
C GLY A 187 2.71 -6.79 5.89
N ASN A 188 1.68 -5.94 5.84
CA ASN A 188 1.64 -4.73 6.64
C ASN A 188 0.34 -4.59 7.42
N LEU A 189 0.45 -4.06 8.63
CA LEU A 189 -0.65 -3.89 9.57
C LEU A 189 -0.91 -2.41 9.78
N THR A 190 -2.19 -2.03 9.80
CA THR A 190 -2.66 -0.73 10.27
C THR A 190 -3.62 -0.93 11.42
N TRP A 191 -3.28 -0.34 12.55
CA TRP A 191 -4.08 -0.36 13.77
C TRP A 191 -4.45 1.06 14.19
N MET A 192 -5.68 1.23 14.65
CA MET A 192 -6.19 2.50 15.18
C MET A 192 -6.64 2.29 16.63
N GLY A 193 -6.28 3.21 17.49
CA GLY A 193 -6.66 3.18 18.90
C GLY A 193 -8.18 3.11 19.13
N PRO A 194 -8.61 2.63 20.31
CA PRO A 194 -10.03 2.35 20.57
C PRO A 194 -10.94 3.58 20.51
N ASP A 195 -10.40 4.78 20.70
CA ASP A 195 -11.18 6.03 20.67
C ASP A 195 -11.46 6.55 19.26
N GLY A 196 -11.00 5.85 18.22
CA GLY A 196 -11.23 6.23 16.82
C GLY A 196 -10.59 7.57 16.42
N ALA A 197 -9.82 8.18 17.32
CA ALA A 197 -9.10 9.40 17.08
C ALA A 197 -7.89 9.09 16.16
N GLY A 198 -8.15 9.08 14.86
CA GLY A 198 -7.07 9.13 13.87
C GLY A 198 -6.40 10.51 13.93
N PRO A 199 -5.13 10.62 13.45
CA PRO A 199 -4.38 11.88 13.45
C PRO A 199 -5.14 12.93 12.64
N GLY A 200 -5.35 14.10 13.23
CA GLY A 200 -6.13 15.19 12.65
C GLY A 200 -7.62 15.21 13.06
N GLY A 201 -8.01 14.37 14.02
CA GLY A 201 -9.40 14.32 14.50
C GLY A 201 -9.84 15.58 15.24
N MET A 202 -10.43 16.52 14.51
CA MET A 202 -11.56 17.28 15.04
C MET A 202 -12.83 16.49 14.73
N GLY A 203 -13.11 15.45 15.52
CA GLY A 203 -14.46 14.93 15.63
C GLY A 203 -15.34 16.00 16.26
N PRO A 204 -16.66 16.12 15.90
CA PRO A 204 -17.54 17.07 16.54
C PRO A 204 -17.59 16.76 18.03
N GLY A 205 -17.24 17.76 18.84
CA GLY A 205 -17.05 17.66 20.26
C GLY A 205 -18.19 16.92 21.00
N ARG A 206 -17.79 15.89 21.70
CA ARG A 206 -18.45 15.50 22.95
C ARG A 206 -17.41 15.57 24.06
N ALA A 207 -17.18 16.79 24.50
CA ALA A 207 -16.65 17.01 25.84
C ALA A 207 -17.75 16.67 26.83
N GLY A 208 -17.76 15.43 27.32
CA GLY A 208 -18.47 15.06 28.55
C GLY A 208 -17.54 15.28 29.73
N PRO A 209 -17.96 15.97 30.80
CA PRO A 209 -17.11 16.18 31.98
C PRO A 209 -16.96 14.89 32.76
N GLY A 210 -15.71 14.50 33.05
CA GLY A 210 -15.37 13.62 34.15
C GLY A 210 -15.26 12.14 33.83
N ARG A 211 -14.05 11.73 33.41
CA ARG A 211 -13.40 10.49 33.84
C ARG A 211 -11.88 10.67 33.71
N ALA A 212 -11.23 10.90 34.84
CA ALA A 212 -9.82 10.65 34.99
C ALA A 212 -9.62 9.13 35.00
N GLY A 213 -9.12 8.59 33.90
CA GLY A 213 -8.67 7.20 33.76
C GLY A 213 -7.28 7.19 33.11
N PRO A 214 -6.50 6.11 33.24
CA PRO A 214 -5.07 6.11 33.06
C PRO A 214 -4.67 6.38 31.59
N GLU A 215 -3.59 7.15 31.46
CA GLU A 215 -2.83 7.48 30.24
C GLU A 215 -3.65 7.90 29.02
N GLN A 216 -3.75 9.20 28.83
CA GLN A 216 -4.15 9.79 27.58
C GLN A 216 -3.12 9.39 26.51
N VAL A 217 -3.48 8.41 25.66
CA VAL A 217 -2.77 8.11 24.41
C VAL A 217 -2.75 9.41 23.59
N SER A 218 -1.57 9.97 23.35
CA SER A 218 -1.43 11.14 22.49
C SER A 218 -2.13 10.94 21.16
N PRO A 219 -2.80 11.95 20.59
CA PRO A 219 -3.42 11.83 19.25
C PRO A 219 -2.50 11.27 18.17
N ASP A 220 -1.19 11.49 18.31
CA ASP A 220 -0.15 11.00 17.37
C ASP A 220 0.14 9.50 17.52
N THR A 221 -0.22 8.88 18.62
CA THR A 221 -0.07 7.44 18.87
C THR A 221 -1.33 6.64 18.55
N ALA A 222 -2.42 7.30 18.16
CA ALA A 222 -3.69 6.65 17.88
C ALA A 222 -3.70 5.87 16.55
N LEU A 223 -2.76 6.12 15.64
CA LEU A 223 -2.61 5.41 14.37
C LEU A 223 -1.21 4.81 14.29
N ILE A 224 -1.14 3.49 14.25
CA ILE A 224 0.11 2.71 14.12
C ILE A 224 0.04 1.89 12.85
N ALA A 225 1.10 1.96 12.04
CA ALA A 225 1.23 1.11 10.86
C ALA A 225 2.68 0.68 10.66
N PHE A 226 2.89 -0.58 10.32
CA PHE A 226 4.22 -1.14 10.11
C PHE A 226 4.15 -2.47 9.37
N ASP A 227 5.29 -2.91 8.84
CA ASP A 227 5.40 -4.21 8.19
C ASP A 227 5.48 -5.33 9.23
N THR A 228 4.61 -6.33 9.10
CA THR A 228 4.51 -7.45 10.05
C THR A 228 5.63 -8.47 9.86
N GLY A 229 6.08 -8.64 8.62
CA GLY A 229 7.04 -9.65 8.21
C GLY A 229 6.83 -10.06 6.76
N PRO A 230 7.44 -11.16 6.31
CA PRO A 230 7.17 -11.71 4.99
C PRO A 230 5.71 -12.15 4.89
N ALA A 231 5.14 -12.07 3.66
CA ALA A 231 3.83 -12.63 3.35
C ALA A 231 3.95 -13.57 2.15
N ASN A 232 3.45 -13.18 0.96
CA ASN A 232 3.45 -14.09 -0.18
C ASN A 232 4.83 -14.27 -0.83
N ALA A 233 5.76 -13.30 -0.70
CA ALA A 233 6.99 -13.32 -1.48
C ALA A 233 7.83 -14.60 -1.28
N PRO A 234 8.15 -15.04 -0.05
CA PRO A 234 8.95 -16.26 0.12
C PRO A 234 8.24 -17.53 -0.36
N VAL A 235 6.91 -17.59 -0.24
CA VAL A 235 6.11 -18.73 -0.72
C VAL A 235 6.14 -18.77 -2.26
N ASN A 236 5.93 -17.61 -2.90
CA ASN A 236 5.96 -17.50 -4.36
C ASN A 236 7.33 -17.84 -4.93
N ASP A 237 8.39 -17.27 -4.34
CA ASP A 237 9.78 -17.54 -4.74
C ASP A 237 10.10 -19.04 -4.58
N TRP A 238 9.61 -19.70 -3.51
CA TRP A 238 9.76 -21.13 -3.27
C TRP A 238 9.09 -21.98 -4.37
N VAL A 239 7.86 -21.64 -4.71
CA VAL A 239 7.09 -22.33 -5.75
C VAL A 239 7.74 -22.13 -7.11
N GLU A 240 8.17 -20.91 -7.44
CA GLU A 240 8.84 -20.60 -8.70
C GLU A 240 10.14 -21.40 -8.86
N GLN A 241 10.97 -21.46 -7.82
CA GLN A 241 12.24 -22.21 -7.83
C GLN A 241 12.05 -23.72 -8.06
N HIS A 242 10.95 -24.29 -7.56
CA HIS A 242 10.75 -25.75 -7.59
C HIS A 242 9.85 -26.22 -8.75
N THR A 243 8.96 -25.35 -9.26
CA THR A 243 7.95 -25.75 -10.24
C THR A 243 7.93 -24.88 -11.49
N GLY A 244 8.58 -23.72 -11.47
CA GLY A 244 8.44 -22.69 -12.49
C GLY A 244 7.08 -21.94 -12.43
N GLY A 245 6.20 -22.29 -11.48
CA GLY A 245 4.91 -21.61 -11.26
C GLY A 245 5.08 -20.31 -10.48
N ALA A 246 4.21 -19.33 -10.72
CA ALA A 246 4.34 -18.01 -10.11
C ALA A 246 3.90 -17.95 -8.62
N MET A 247 3.09 -18.90 -8.15
CA MET A 247 2.54 -18.89 -6.78
C MET A 247 1.96 -20.25 -6.39
N ASP A 248 1.74 -20.46 -5.09
CA ASP A 248 0.93 -21.56 -4.56
C ASP A 248 -0.57 -21.25 -4.77
N ARG A 249 -1.09 -21.72 -5.91
CA ARG A 249 -2.49 -21.46 -6.28
C ARG A 249 -3.43 -22.11 -5.28
N ASP A 250 -4.33 -21.30 -4.72
CA ASP A 250 -5.33 -21.71 -3.73
C ASP A 250 -4.72 -22.36 -2.47
N GLY A 251 -3.42 -22.18 -2.24
CA GLY A 251 -2.71 -22.76 -1.11
C GLY A 251 -2.59 -24.28 -1.14
N ALA A 252 -2.68 -24.87 -2.35
CA ALA A 252 -2.73 -26.32 -2.52
C ALA A 252 -1.48 -27.04 -2.02
N LEU A 253 -0.29 -26.45 -2.27
CA LEU A 253 0.97 -27.02 -1.80
C LEU A 253 1.08 -26.88 -0.27
N ALA A 254 0.79 -25.71 0.27
CA ALA A 254 0.85 -25.47 1.70
C ALA A 254 -0.15 -26.37 2.48
N SER A 255 -1.35 -26.56 1.93
CA SER A 255 -2.36 -27.45 2.53
C SER A 255 -1.97 -28.92 2.52
N ALA A 256 -1.16 -29.36 1.55
CA ALA A 256 -0.69 -30.73 1.44
C ALA A 256 0.57 -31.04 2.26
N GLY A 257 1.25 -29.99 2.75
CA GLY A 257 2.50 -30.09 3.49
C GLY A 257 2.31 -30.09 5.01
N ARG A 258 3.42 -30.36 5.70
CA ARG A 258 3.51 -30.26 7.16
C ARG A 258 4.44 -29.11 7.54
N VAL A 259 4.01 -28.33 8.54
CA VAL A 259 4.81 -27.23 9.09
C VAL A 259 5.96 -27.80 9.92
N ASP A 260 7.20 -27.39 9.62
CA ASP A 260 8.35 -27.58 10.50
C ASP A 260 8.28 -26.56 11.65
N GLU A 261 7.61 -26.93 12.74
CA GLU A 261 7.41 -26.03 13.90
C GLU A 261 8.74 -25.67 14.59
N ALA A 262 9.75 -26.53 14.55
CA ALA A 262 11.06 -26.23 15.14
C ALA A 262 11.78 -25.14 14.33
N ARG A 263 11.71 -25.22 13.01
CA ARG A 263 12.22 -24.21 12.09
C ARG A 263 11.46 -22.90 12.23
N LEU A 264 10.13 -22.95 12.24
CA LEU A 264 9.25 -21.80 12.48
C LEU A 264 9.63 -21.06 13.75
N ALA A 265 9.75 -21.79 14.87
CA ALA A 265 10.13 -21.20 16.15
C ALA A 265 11.54 -20.56 16.12
N ARG A 266 12.47 -21.11 15.33
CA ARG A 266 13.80 -20.52 15.14
C ARG A 266 13.72 -19.23 14.32
N LEU A 267 12.94 -19.19 13.23
CA LEU A 267 12.78 -18.02 12.38
C LEU A 267 12.16 -16.85 13.15
N LEU A 268 11.16 -17.11 13.99
CA LEU A 268 10.49 -16.11 14.82
C LEU A 268 11.37 -15.53 15.95
N ARG A 269 12.58 -16.05 16.18
CA ARG A 269 13.55 -15.43 17.10
C ARG A 269 14.31 -14.26 16.48
N HIS A 270 14.15 -14.01 15.18
CA HIS A 270 14.79 -12.87 14.54
C HIS A 270 14.35 -11.56 15.21
N PRO A 271 15.29 -10.64 15.53
CA PRO A 271 15.01 -9.42 16.29
C PRO A 271 13.92 -8.52 15.68
N TYR A 272 13.73 -8.62 14.36
CA TYR A 272 12.68 -7.88 13.65
C TYR A 272 11.29 -8.07 14.29
N PHE A 273 10.95 -9.30 14.75
CA PHE A 273 9.61 -9.61 15.25
C PHE A 273 9.31 -9.05 16.64
N THR A 274 10.34 -8.65 17.38
CA THR A 274 10.20 -8.01 18.69
C THR A 274 10.49 -6.52 18.66
N ALA A 275 10.99 -5.99 17.54
CA ALA A 275 11.25 -4.57 17.38
C ALA A 275 9.94 -3.77 17.42
N PRO A 276 9.92 -2.62 18.15
CA PRO A 276 8.74 -1.77 18.18
C PRO A 276 8.49 -1.11 16.82
N PRO A 277 7.23 -0.74 16.52
CA PRO A 277 6.93 0.14 15.38
C PRO A 277 7.42 1.58 15.64
N PRO A 278 7.63 2.40 14.59
CA PRO A 278 7.47 2.06 13.18
C PRO A 278 8.64 1.21 12.65
N LYS A 279 8.34 0.25 11.80
CA LYS A 279 9.34 -0.59 11.13
C LYS A 279 8.86 -0.99 9.75
N SER A 280 9.77 -1.01 8.78
CA SER A 280 9.55 -1.50 7.43
C SER A 280 10.46 -2.69 7.14
N LEU A 281 10.12 -3.45 6.10
CA LEU A 281 10.83 -4.65 5.69
C LEU A 281 11.06 -4.64 4.18
N ASP A 282 12.31 -4.85 3.78
CA ASP A 282 12.61 -5.18 2.39
C ASP A 282 12.13 -6.61 2.08
N ARG A 283 11.55 -6.82 0.86
CA ARG A 283 11.05 -8.14 0.46
C ARG A 283 12.10 -9.24 0.50
N PHE A 284 13.38 -8.89 0.37
CA PHE A 284 14.50 -9.81 0.40
C PHE A 284 15.08 -10.04 1.81
N GLY A 285 14.54 -9.39 2.82
CA GLY A 285 14.92 -9.60 4.22
C GLY A 285 14.61 -11.01 4.73
N PHE A 286 13.60 -11.66 4.12
CA PHE A 286 13.24 -13.06 4.37
C PHE A 286 12.94 -13.72 3.04
N THR A 287 13.64 -14.80 2.71
CA THR A 287 13.60 -15.44 1.38
C THR A 287 13.13 -16.89 1.43
N ALA A 288 12.91 -17.49 0.28
CA ALA A 288 12.59 -18.91 0.13
C ALA A 288 13.64 -19.85 0.76
N ALA A 289 14.91 -19.43 0.82
CA ALA A 289 16.00 -20.22 1.44
C ALA A 289 15.73 -20.60 2.90
N MET A 290 14.81 -19.93 3.58
CA MET A 290 14.35 -20.33 4.91
C MET A 290 13.70 -21.71 4.95
N ALA A 291 13.25 -22.25 3.81
CA ALA A 291 12.67 -23.58 3.68
C ALA A 291 13.65 -24.62 3.07
N ASP A 292 14.90 -24.25 2.81
CA ASP A 292 15.88 -25.15 2.19
C ASP A 292 15.96 -26.50 2.92
N GLY A 293 16.00 -27.57 2.12
CA GLY A 293 16.04 -28.95 2.61
C GLY A 293 14.69 -29.55 3.00
N LEU A 294 13.59 -28.80 2.91
CA LEU A 294 12.23 -29.34 3.04
C LEU A 294 11.71 -29.86 1.69
N SER A 295 10.68 -30.70 1.72
CA SER A 295 9.91 -31.01 0.51
C SER A 295 9.21 -29.77 -0.02
N LEU A 296 8.80 -29.79 -1.31
CA LEU A 296 8.04 -28.67 -1.92
C LEU A 296 6.83 -28.28 -1.06
N GLN A 297 6.05 -29.28 -0.61
CA GLN A 297 4.85 -29.07 0.18
C GLN A 297 5.16 -28.60 1.60
N ASP A 298 6.13 -29.20 2.28
CA ASP A 298 6.49 -28.82 3.65
C ASP A 298 7.14 -27.43 3.69
N GLY A 299 7.91 -27.07 2.66
CA GLY A 299 8.45 -25.73 2.49
C GLY A 299 7.36 -24.69 2.33
N ALA A 300 6.38 -24.94 1.44
CA ALA A 300 5.23 -24.06 1.24
C ALA A 300 4.41 -23.92 2.53
N ALA A 301 4.13 -25.03 3.23
CA ALA A 301 3.40 -25.04 4.51
C ALA A 301 4.15 -24.22 5.59
N THR A 302 5.46 -24.42 5.72
CA THR A 302 6.29 -23.75 6.73
C THR A 302 6.41 -22.25 6.46
N LEU A 303 6.59 -21.83 5.21
CA LEU A 303 6.66 -20.43 4.84
C LEU A 303 5.29 -19.72 5.02
N THR A 304 4.18 -20.40 4.67
CA THR A 304 2.82 -19.90 4.91
C THR A 304 2.55 -19.73 6.40
N ALA A 305 2.91 -20.73 7.21
CA ALA A 305 2.79 -20.66 8.66
C ALA A 305 3.69 -19.56 9.26
N PHE A 306 4.87 -19.31 8.68
CA PHE A 306 5.77 -18.26 9.11
C PHE A 306 5.16 -16.86 8.84
N ALA A 307 4.58 -16.65 7.66
CA ALA A 307 3.87 -15.41 7.35
C ALA A 307 2.76 -15.13 8.38
N ALA A 308 1.92 -16.12 8.67
CA ALA A 308 0.84 -15.99 9.64
C ALA A 308 1.33 -15.76 11.08
N ALA A 309 2.38 -16.49 11.50
CA ALA A 309 2.95 -16.35 12.84
C ALA A 309 3.67 -15.00 13.02
N ALA A 310 4.28 -14.45 11.97
CA ALA A 310 4.85 -13.10 11.95
C ALA A 310 3.76 -12.04 12.21
N VAL A 311 2.59 -12.20 11.61
CA VAL A 311 1.42 -11.36 11.94
C VAL A 311 1.05 -11.51 13.41
N GLY A 312 0.98 -12.73 13.95
CA GLY A 312 0.71 -12.96 15.37
C GLY A 312 1.67 -12.18 16.28
N ARG A 313 2.98 -12.20 15.96
CA ARG A 313 3.99 -11.39 16.67
C ARG A 313 3.79 -9.89 16.51
N ALA A 314 3.36 -9.46 15.34
CA ALA A 314 3.05 -8.05 15.10
C ALA A 314 1.88 -7.56 15.95
N LEU A 315 0.90 -8.40 16.24
CA LEU A 315 -0.20 -8.04 17.15
C LEU A 315 0.28 -7.88 18.60
N ASP A 316 1.34 -8.59 19.02
CA ASP A 316 1.86 -8.54 20.38
C ASP A 316 2.61 -7.23 20.71
N VAL A 317 3.07 -6.50 19.69
CA VAL A 317 3.77 -5.21 19.89
C VAL A 317 2.84 -3.99 19.86
N LEU A 318 1.54 -4.20 19.62
CA LEU A 318 0.53 -3.15 19.68
C LEU A 318 0.13 -2.80 21.10
N PRO A 319 -0.27 -1.55 21.40
CA PRO A 319 -0.77 -1.17 22.72
C PRO A 319 -1.99 -2.01 23.16
N HIS A 320 -2.86 -2.34 22.22
CA HIS A 320 -4.00 -3.22 22.41
C HIS A 320 -4.12 -4.18 21.25
N ARG A 321 -4.21 -5.45 21.53
CA ARG A 321 -4.37 -6.50 20.51
C ARG A 321 -5.74 -6.38 19.85
N PRO A 322 -5.83 -6.26 18.51
CA PRO A 322 -7.11 -6.19 17.83
C PRO A 322 -7.87 -7.51 17.93
N ALA A 323 -9.20 -7.41 18.08
CA ALA A 323 -10.07 -8.58 18.08
C ALA A 323 -10.28 -9.15 16.67
N ARG A 324 -10.14 -8.28 15.63
CA ARG A 324 -10.41 -8.61 14.23
C ARG A 324 -9.32 -8.10 13.32
N LEU A 325 -9.04 -8.85 12.25
CA LEU A 325 -8.20 -8.43 11.13
C LEU A 325 -9.02 -8.42 9.85
N ALA A 326 -9.21 -7.25 9.27
CA ALA A 326 -9.70 -7.08 7.91
C ALA A 326 -8.52 -7.30 6.94
N VAL A 327 -8.54 -8.43 6.23
CA VAL A 327 -7.44 -8.85 5.37
C VAL A 327 -7.67 -8.39 3.94
N CYS A 328 -6.72 -7.64 3.38
CA CYS A 328 -6.67 -7.22 1.99
C CYS A 328 -5.38 -7.69 1.31
N GLY A 329 -5.16 -7.28 0.06
CA GLY A 329 -4.04 -7.75 -0.75
C GLY A 329 -4.22 -9.17 -1.28
N GLY A 330 -3.30 -9.61 -2.14
CA GLY A 330 -3.41 -10.90 -2.85
C GLY A 330 -3.45 -12.13 -1.94
N GLY A 331 -2.79 -12.06 -0.78
CA GLY A 331 -2.74 -13.18 0.18
C GLY A 331 -4.09 -13.60 0.75
N ARG A 332 -5.09 -12.69 0.79
CA ARG A 332 -6.45 -13.04 1.24
C ARG A 332 -7.15 -14.10 0.37
N ARG A 333 -6.67 -14.27 -0.86
CA ARG A 333 -7.18 -15.27 -1.81
C ARG A 333 -6.57 -16.66 -1.61
N ASN A 334 -5.57 -16.78 -0.72
CA ASN A 334 -4.95 -18.05 -0.40
C ASN A 334 -5.61 -18.66 0.85
N PRO A 335 -6.47 -19.69 0.72
CA PRO A 335 -7.18 -20.29 1.85
C PRO A 335 -6.23 -20.84 2.93
N ALA A 336 -5.10 -21.45 2.54
CA ALA A 336 -4.13 -21.97 3.50
C ALA A 336 -3.50 -20.86 4.36
N LEU A 337 -3.23 -19.69 3.77
CA LEU A 337 -2.73 -18.53 4.53
C LEU A 337 -3.80 -17.97 5.45
N MET A 338 -5.06 -17.88 4.98
CA MET A 338 -6.17 -17.40 5.82
C MET A 338 -6.44 -18.34 7.00
N ASP A 339 -6.35 -19.65 6.80
CA ASP A 339 -6.48 -20.64 7.88
C ASP A 339 -5.29 -20.57 8.85
N ALA A 340 -4.07 -20.43 8.34
CA ALA A 340 -2.89 -20.22 9.16
C ALA A 340 -3.01 -18.96 10.04
N LEU A 341 -3.56 -17.86 9.51
CA LEU A 341 -3.84 -16.64 10.27
C LEU A 341 -4.84 -16.91 11.39
N ARG A 342 -5.96 -17.60 11.12
CA ARG A 342 -6.95 -17.98 12.14
C ARG A 342 -6.31 -18.77 13.29
N CYS A 343 -5.48 -19.74 12.93
CA CYS A 343 -4.81 -20.59 13.93
C CYS A 343 -3.73 -19.85 14.74
N ARG A 344 -3.02 -18.86 14.16
CA ARG A 344 -1.78 -18.33 14.75
C ARG A 344 -1.91 -16.91 15.30
N THR A 345 -2.99 -16.19 14.98
CA THR A 345 -3.15 -14.82 15.47
C THR A 345 -4.09 -14.71 16.67
N GLY A 346 -5.04 -15.63 16.84
CA GLY A 346 -6.08 -15.54 17.86
C GLY A 346 -7.09 -14.41 17.60
N ALA A 347 -7.04 -13.74 16.45
CA ALA A 347 -7.99 -12.74 16.02
C ALA A 347 -9.02 -13.35 15.05
N GLU A 348 -10.20 -12.75 14.97
CA GLU A 348 -11.16 -13.05 13.92
C GLU A 348 -10.61 -12.55 12.58
N ILE A 349 -10.52 -13.42 11.57
CA ILE A 349 -9.95 -13.13 10.27
C ILE A 349 -11.08 -12.96 9.25
N LEU A 350 -11.23 -11.73 8.75
CA LEU A 350 -12.28 -11.34 7.81
C LEU A 350 -11.64 -10.90 6.49
N PRO A 351 -12.04 -11.46 5.34
CA PRO A 351 -11.74 -10.82 4.05
C PRO A 351 -12.27 -9.39 4.04
N ALA A 352 -11.56 -8.48 3.36
CA ALA A 352 -11.96 -7.07 3.25
C ALA A 352 -13.39 -6.93 2.66
N GLU A 353 -13.78 -7.84 1.79
CA GLU A 353 -15.09 -7.91 1.15
C GLU A 353 -16.24 -8.10 2.15
N ASP A 354 -16.03 -8.79 3.26
CA ASP A 354 -17.04 -8.98 4.32
C ASP A 354 -17.39 -7.66 5.04
N LEU A 355 -16.49 -6.67 4.93
CA LEU A 355 -16.71 -5.31 5.43
C LEU A 355 -17.22 -4.35 4.34
N GLY A 356 -17.54 -4.86 3.15
CA GLY A 356 -17.91 -4.06 1.98
C GLY A 356 -16.74 -3.30 1.35
N TRP A 357 -15.50 -3.62 1.70
CA TRP A 357 -14.29 -3.03 1.10
C TRP A 357 -13.88 -3.83 -0.14
N ARG A 358 -13.06 -3.21 -0.99
CA ARG A 358 -12.64 -3.81 -2.25
C ARG A 358 -11.17 -4.19 -2.18
N GLY A 359 -10.90 -5.39 -1.66
CA GLY A 359 -9.55 -5.84 -1.32
C GLY A 359 -8.51 -5.78 -2.45
N ASP A 360 -8.95 -5.77 -3.71
CA ASP A 360 -8.07 -5.60 -4.87
C ASP A 360 -7.87 -4.13 -5.27
N ALA A 361 -8.82 -3.25 -4.97
CA ALA A 361 -8.76 -1.84 -5.35
C ALA A 361 -8.17 -0.95 -4.24
N ILE A 362 -8.01 -1.48 -3.02
CA ILE A 362 -7.71 -0.71 -1.80
C ILE A 362 -6.44 0.14 -1.92
N GLU A 363 -5.43 -0.33 -2.63
CA GLU A 363 -4.19 0.43 -2.83
C GLU A 363 -4.38 1.59 -3.82
N ALA A 364 -5.10 1.37 -4.93
CA ALA A 364 -5.42 2.45 -5.85
C ALA A 364 -6.36 3.47 -5.21
N GLU A 365 -7.38 3.02 -4.46
CA GLU A 365 -8.25 3.88 -3.66
C GLU A 365 -7.47 4.75 -2.66
N CYS A 366 -6.45 4.17 -2.04
CA CYS A 366 -5.56 4.89 -1.15
C CYS A 366 -4.92 6.10 -1.86
N PHE A 367 -4.37 5.95 -3.07
CA PHE A 367 -3.74 7.06 -3.76
C PHE A 367 -4.76 8.12 -4.21
N ALA A 368 -5.99 7.74 -4.54
CA ALA A 368 -7.08 8.71 -4.73
C ALA A 368 -7.34 9.53 -3.45
N PHE A 369 -7.43 8.84 -2.31
CA PHE A 369 -7.64 9.45 -1.00
C PHE A 369 -6.49 10.39 -0.62
N LEU A 370 -5.25 9.96 -0.77
CA LEU A 370 -4.05 10.75 -0.49
C LEU A 370 -3.96 11.99 -1.37
N ALA A 371 -4.37 11.90 -2.65
CA ALA A 371 -4.41 13.05 -3.54
C ALA A 371 -5.36 14.14 -3.03
N VAL A 372 -6.54 13.75 -2.53
CA VAL A 372 -7.48 14.72 -1.93
C VAL A 372 -6.92 15.29 -0.62
N ARG A 373 -6.22 14.51 0.19
CA ARG A 373 -5.51 15.02 1.37
C ARG A 373 -4.47 16.08 1.01
N THR A 374 -3.66 15.81 -0.03
CA THR A 374 -2.68 16.77 -0.54
C THR A 374 -3.33 18.06 -1.01
N LEU A 375 -4.44 18.00 -1.76
CA LEU A 375 -5.21 19.19 -2.19
C LEU A 375 -5.69 20.03 -1.00
N ARG A 376 -6.00 19.40 0.11
CA ARG A 376 -6.47 20.05 1.35
C ARG A 376 -5.33 20.50 2.27
N GLY A 377 -4.09 20.21 1.94
CA GLY A 377 -2.95 20.42 2.84
C GLY A 377 -3.01 19.56 4.11
N LEU A 378 -3.69 18.40 4.04
CA LEU A 378 -3.76 17.46 5.15
C LEU A 378 -2.55 16.51 5.13
N PRO A 379 -2.01 16.15 6.30
CA PRO A 379 -0.89 15.22 6.38
C PRO A 379 -1.24 13.83 5.83
N ILE A 380 -0.27 13.17 5.21
CA ILE A 380 -0.39 11.81 4.69
C ILE A 380 0.49 10.80 5.43
N SER A 381 1.41 11.26 6.26
CA SER A 381 2.25 10.40 7.11
C SER A 381 2.40 10.98 8.51
N PHE A 382 2.66 10.11 9.48
CA PHE A 382 2.60 10.41 10.91
C PHE A 382 3.69 9.67 11.69
N PRO A 383 4.05 10.12 12.91
CA PRO A 383 5.05 9.45 13.74
C PRO A 383 4.79 7.95 13.94
N GLY A 384 3.56 7.55 14.18
CA GLY A 384 3.18 6.15 14.39
C GLY A 384 3.10 5.30 13.12
N THR A 385 3.26 5.90 11.92
CA THR A 385 3.15 5.16 10.64
C THR A 385 4.50 5.02 9.93
N THR A 386 5.16 6.12 9.65
CA THR A 386 6.45 6.12 8.93
C THR A 386 7.63 6.54 9.78
N GLY A 387 7.39 6.95 11.03
CA GLY A 387 8.45 7.39 11.93
C GLY A 387 8.92 8.82 11.72
N VAL A 388 8.19 9.64 10.97
CA VAL A 388 8.46 11.08 10.88
C VAL A 388 8.34 11.75 12.26
N PRO A 389 9.15 12.77 12.57
CA PRO A 389 9.08 13.44 13.88
C PRO A 389 7.77 14.21 14.11
N ALA A 390 7.08 14.61 13.05
CA ALA A 390 5.78 15.28 13.08
C ALA A 390 4.98 14.91 11.83
N ALA A 391 3.67 15.13 11.85
CA ALA A 391 2.80 14.84 10.70
C ALA A 391 3.23 15.61 9.44
N VAL A 392 3.34 14.93 8.29
CA VAL A 392 3.88 15.46 7.04
C VAL A 392 2.82 15.48 5.94
N VAL A 393 2.66 16.64 5.31
CA VAL A 393 1.93 16.77 4.04
C VAL A 393 2.86 16.31 2.93
N GLY A 394 2.41 15.35 2.12
CA GLY A 394 3.18 14.81 0.98
C GLY A 394 2.43 14.96 -0.32
N GLY A 395 3.08 14.52 -1.39
CA GLY A 395 2.56 14.65 -2.74
C GLY A 395 2.87 16.02 -3.39
N VAL A 396 3.10 15.98 -4.69
CA VAL A 396 3.34 17.16 -5.54
C VAL A 396 2.15 17.32 -6.48
N LEU A 397 1.46 18.46 -6.38
CA LEU A 397 0.33 18.79 -7.24
C LEU A 397 0.81 19.41 -8.58
N ASN A 398 0.35 18.84 -9.68
CA ASN A 398 0.49 19.40 -11.02
C ASN A 398 -0.90 19.70 -11.58
N THR A 399 -1.08 20.93 -12.07
CA THR A 399 -2.31 21.34 -12.73
C THR A 399 -2.13 21.30 -14.27
N PRO A 400 -3.18 20.97 -15.02
CA PRO A 400 -3.11 21.04 -16.49
C PRO A 400 -2.66 22.42 -16.94
N ASN A 401 -1.70 22.47 -17.89
CA ASN A 401 -1.34 23.73 -18.53
C ASN A 401 -2.42 24.09 -19.57
N PRO A 402 -3.18 25.19 -19.39
CA PRO A 402 -4.22 25.55 -20.35
C PRO A 402 -3.71 25.84 -21.77
N ALA A 403 -2.41 26.16 -21.89
CA ALA A 403 -1.78 26.43 -23.20
C ALA A 403 -1.34 25.16 -23.95
N ALA A 404 -1.36 23.99 -23.28
CA ALA A 404 -0.87 22.71 -23.83
C ALA A 404 -1.99 21.77 -24.30
N ARG A 405 -3.26 22.23 -24.44
CA ARG A 405 -4.29 21.39 -25.04
C ARG A 405 -3.83 20.98 -26.45
N PRO A 406 -3.74 19.67 -26.75
CA PRO A 406 -3.56 19.24 -28.13
C PRO A 406 -4.71 19.85 -28.94
N LYS A 407 -4.40 20.57 -30.01
CA LYS A 407 -5.39 20.95 -31.01
C LYS A 407 -6.05 19.64 -31.45
N GLU A 408 -7.37 19.59 -31.36
CA GLU A 408 -8.20 18.49 -31.87
C GLU A 408 -7.67 18.06 -33.24
N GLY A 409 -7.27 16.81 -33.37
CA GLY A 409 -6.74 16.29 -34.63
C GLY A 409 -6.15 14.89 -34.51
N PHE A 410 -6.94 13.92 -34.02
CA PHE A 410 -6.78 12.54 -34.44
C PHE A 410 -8.09 12.11 -35.12
N ALA A 411 -8.26 12.60 -36.37
CA ALA A 411 -9.13 11.93 -37.32
C ALA A 411 -8.27 10.94 -38.10
N ASN A 412 -8.78 9.70 -38.16
CA ASN A 412 -8.42 8.50 -38.94
C ASN A 412 -7.36 7.61 -38.36
#